data_83ca68c6404bc5b528018763120bba22
#
_entry.id   83ca68c6404bc5b528018763120bba22
#
_cell.length_a   1.000
_cell.length_b   1.000
_cell.length_c   1.000
_cell.angle_alpha   90.00
_cell.angle_beta   90.00
_cell.angle_gamma   90.00
#
_symmetry.space_group_name_H-M   'P 1'
#
loop_
_entity.id
_entity.type
_entity.pdbx_description
1 polymer ?
#
loop_
_entity_poly.entity_id
_entity_poly.type
_entity_poly.pdbx_seq_one_letter_code
_entity_poly.pdbx_strand_id
1 'polypeptide(L)'
;EIISFKNSYHGSTHGSLSVSGNESKKFAFRPLLPDVKFIEFNDIEQLQEISEKTACVIMETIQGDAGVRIPSTEFMRALRIKCTETKTLLILDEIQCGMGRTGFMFAFQRFGIVPDILTLGKALGSGMPMGAFIAPFEIMNALSNNPPLGHITTFGGHPVACAAALAGLEILKEEEIIKNVENKGALLETLLQHVNIVELRRIGLLFAIELSSPTAVQKVVKYCHENGVLSFWFLSCPESFRIAPPLNISNSDIKKGAEIIVEALDRL
;
A
#
# COMPACT_ATOMS: atom_id res chain seq x y z
N GLU A 1 -10.17 4.57 -21.44
CA GLU A 1 -9.71 5.43 -20.36
C GLU A 1 -9.33 4.58 -19.13
N ILE A 2 -8.28 4.98 -18.41
CA ILE A 2 -7.90 4.41 -17.11
C ILE A 2 -8.05 5.52 -16.07
N ILE A 3 -8.70 5.22 -14.95
CA ILE A 3 -8.78 6.14 -13.80
C ILE A 3 -7.84 5.67 -12.71
N SER A 4 -7.08 6.62 -12.17
CA SER A 4 -6.21 6.44 -11.01
C SER A 4 -6.41 7.62 -10.03
N PHE A 5 -5.71 7.60 -8.91
CA PHE A 5 -5.89 8.60 -7.86
C PHE A 5 -4.65 9.49 -7.71
N LYS A 6 -4.87 10.76 -7.38
CA LYS A 6 -3.78 11.69 -7.05
C LYS A 6 -2.97 11.15 -5.87
N ASN A 7 -1.69 11.41 -5.89
CA ASN A 7 -0.70 10.96 -4.90
C ASN A 7 -0.52 9.44 -4.81
N SER A 8 -1.13 8.64 -5.71
CA SER A 8 -0.91 7.19 -5.74
C SER A 8 0.49 6.83 -6.19
N TYR A 9 0.95 5.65 -5.75
CA TYR A 9 2.20 5.04 -6.19
C TYR A 9 1.99 3.59 -6.61
N HIS A 10 2.20 3.29 -7.89
CA HIS A 10 2.01 1.95 -8.46
C HIS A 10 3.29 1.33 -9.02
N GLY A 11 4.42 2.02 -8.89
CA GLY A 11 5.71 1.55 -9.39
C GLY A 11 6.36 2.50 -10.38
N SER A 12 7.53 2.10 -10.90
CA SER A 12 8.39 2.93 -11.74
C SER A 12 8.61 2.38 -13.16
N THR A 13 7.99 1.25 -13.52
CA THR A 13 7.96 0.79 -14.92
C THR A 13 7.01 1.68 -15.72
N HIS A 14 7.19 1.73 -17.04
CA HIS A 14 6.46 2.68 -17.88
C HIS A 14 4.93 2.66 -17.68
N GLY A 15 4.32 1.45 -17.64
CA GLY A 15 2.88 1.32 -17.41
C GLY A 15 2.46 1.74 -16.00
N SER A 16 3.14 1.25 -14.97
CA SER A 16 2.84 1.58 -13.57
C SER A 16 3.11 3.05 -13.24
N LEU A 17 4.17 3.63 -13.84
CA LEU A 17 4.48 5.06 -13.69
C LEU A 17 3.38 5.93 -14.33
N SER A 18 2.81 5.48 -15.45
CA SER A 18 1.73 6.20 -16.14
C SER A 18 0.49 6.40 -15.26
N VAL A 19 0.19 5.39 -14.42
CA VAL A 19 -0.96 5.41 -13.51
C VAL A 19 -0.62 5.89 -12.09
N SER A 20 0.65 6.19 -11.79
CA SER A 20 1.06 6.81 -10.52
C SER A 20 0.67 8.29 -10.49
N GLY A 21 0.12 8.75 -9.35
CA GLY A 21 -0.57 10.04 -9.22
C GLY A 21 0.32 11.24 -8.88
N ASN A 22 1.63 11.06 -8.70
CA ASN A 22 2.55 12.14 -8.36
C ASN A 22 3.27 12.67 -9.61
N GLU A 23 2.88 13.84 -10.11
CA GLU A 23 3.40 14.43 -11.34
C GLU A 23 4.90 14.76 -11.24
N SER A 24 5.38 15.19 -10.08
CA SER A 24 6.80 15.55 -9.90
C SER A 24 7.76 14.39 -10.14
N LYS A 25 7.27 13.14 -9.97
CA LYS A 25 8.08 11.93 -10.14
C LYS A 25 8.02 11.34 -11.54
N LYS A 26 7.12 11.80 -12.40
CA LYS A 26 6.91 11.19 -13.72
C LYS A 26 7.09 12.12 -14.91
N PHE A 27 7.08 13.45 -14.72
CA PHE A 27 7.13 14.39 -15.84
C PHE A 27 8.37 14.21 -16.74
N ALA A 28 9.51 13.86 -16.15
CA ALA A 28 10.77 13.67 -16.87
C ALA A 28 10.80 12.37 -17.73
N PHE A 29 9.85 11.46 -17.52
CA PHE A 29 9.76 10.16 -18.22
C PHE A 29 8.72 10.14 -19.34
N ARG A 30 8.18 11.29 -19.71
CA ARG A 30 7.21 11.40 -20.81
C ARG A 30 7.87 11.11 -22.17
N PRO A 31 7.14 10.55 -23.18
CA PRO A 31 5.71 10.28 -23.14
C PRO A 31 5.33 9.07 -22.28
N LEU A 32 4.21 9.16 -21.61
CA LEU A 32 3.60 8.08 -20.83
C LEU A 32 2.36 7.53 -21.58
N LEU A 33 1.72 6.49 -21.04
CA LEU A 33 0.50 5.95 -21.64
C LEU A 33 -0.58 7.05 -21.70
N PRO A 34 -1.31 7.15 -22.82
CA PRO A 34 -2.42 8.09 -22.98
C PRO A 34 -3.65 7.65 -22.18
N ASP A 35 -4.64 8.54 -22.12
CA ASP A 35 -5.97 8.29 -21.57
C ASP A 35 -5.98 7.84 -20.10
N VAL A 36 -5.03 8.33 -19.30
CA VAL A 36 -5.02 8.15 -17.85
C VAL A 36 -5.53 9.43 -17.19
N LYS A 37 -6.62 9.30 -16.43
CA LYS A 37 -7.25 10.38 -15.67
C LYS A 37 -7.03 10.19 -14.18
N PHE A 38 -6.76 11.29 -13.47
CA PHE A 38 -6.53 11.28 -12.03
C PHE A 38 -7.64 12.01 -11.30
N ILE A 39 -8.24 11.34 -10.32
CA ILE A 39 -9.27 11.90 -9.44
C ILE A 39 -8.74 11.96 -7.99
N GLU A 40 -9.43 12.72 -7.13
CA GLU A 40 -9.06 12.83 -5.72
C GLU A 40 -9.34 11.53 -4.95
N PHE A 41 -8.42 11.18 -4.07
CA PHE A 41 -8.57 10.01 -3.21
C PHE A 41 -9.60 10.30 -2.11
N ASN A 42 -10.51 9.35 -1.87
CA ASN A 42 -11.56 9.44 -0.85
C ASN A 42 -12.61 10.57 -1.09
N ASP A 43 -12.79 10.96 -2.34
CA ASP A 43 -13.81 11.93 -2.78
C ASP A 43 -14.92 11.20 -3.56
N ILE A 44 -16.09 11.05 -2.92
CA ILE A 44 -17.23 10.32 -3.50
C ILE A 44 -17.80 11.05 -4.71
N GLU A 45 -17.79 12.39 -4.73
CA GLU A 45 -18.35 13.16 -5.82
C GLU A 45 -17.57 12.92 -7.12
N GLN A 46 -16.26 12.75 -7.04
CA GLN A 46 -15.43 12.47 -8.20
C GLN A 46 -15.60 11.06 -8.79
N LEU A 47 -16.27 10.15 -8.09
CA LEU A 47 -16.62 8.84 -8.67
C LEU A 47 -17.58 8.94 -9.87
N GLN A 48 -18.27 10.07 -10.06
CA GLN A 48 -19.06 10.33 -11.26
C GLN A 48 -18.24 10.35 -12.56
N GLU A 49 -16.93 10.57 -12.45
CA GLU A 49 -15.99 10.52 -13.58
C GLU A 49 -15.81 9.11 -14.17
N ILE A 50 -16.18 8.07 -13.40
CA ILE A 50 -16.16 6.68 -13.85
C ILE A 50 -17.41 6.45 -14.72
N SER A 51 -17.20 5.99 -15.95
CA SER A 51 -18.26 5.77 -16.93
C SER A 51 -18.03 4.48 -17.72
N GLU A 52 -18.95 4.12 -18.60
CA GLU A 52 -18.79 2.98 -19.51
C GLU A 52 -17.59 3.09 -20.47
N LYS A 53 -16.95 4.27 -20.57
CA LYS A 53 -15.71 4.49 -21.31
C LYS A 53 -14.47 4.15 -20.48
N THR A 54 -14.62 3.94 -19.17
CA THR A 54 -13.54 3.62 -18.26
C THR A 54 -13.29 2.11 -18.28
N ALA A 55 -12.15 1.69 -18.78
CA ALA A 55 -11.77 0.28 -18.82
C ALA A 55 -11.47 -0.28 -17.42
N CYS A 56 -10.75 0.50 -16.62
CA CYS A 56 -10.45 0.13 -15.25
C CYS A 56 -10.18 1.35 -14.35
N VAL A 57 -10.40 1.15 -13.06
CA VAL A 57 -9.90 2.01 -11.98
C VAL A 57 -8.80 1.27 -11.26
N ILE A 58 -7.64 1.89 -11.09
CA ILE A 58 -6.55 1.37 -10.26
C ILE A 58 -6.37 2.23 -9.02
N MET A 59 -6.28 1.58 -7.85
CA MET A 59 -6.21 2.24 -6.55
C MET A 59 -5.34 1.43 -5.57
N GLU A 60 -4.46 2.10 -4.83
CA GLU A 60 -3.94 1.51 -3.59
C GLU A 60 -5.09 1.40 -2.59
N THR A 61 -5.37 0.22 -2.03
CA THR A 61 -6.43 0.08 -1.00
C THR A 61 -6.18 1.01 0.18
N ILE A 62 -4.91 1.22 0.53
CA ILE A 62 -4.41 2.25 1.44
C ILE A 62 -3.28 2.97 0.70
N GLN A 63 -3.37 4.28 0.50
CA GLN A 63 -2.26 5.00 -0.11
C GLN A 63 -1.08 5.07 0.87
N GLY A 64 -0.08 4.21 0.60
CA GLY A 64 1.06 4.05 1.48
C GLY A 64 2.02 5.23 1.41
N ASP A 65 2.55 5.53 0.22
CA ASP A 65 3.59 6.56 0.01
C ASP A 65 3.10 8.00 0.23
N ALA A 66 1.78 8.21 0.15
CA ALA A 66 1.14 9.49 0.48
C ALA A 66 0.95 9.75 1.99
N GLY A 67 1.58 8.93 2.87
CA GLY A 67 1.50 9.07 4.31
C GLY A 67 0.37 8.28 4.97
N VAL A 68 0.15 7.05 4.52
CA VAL A 68 -0.86 6.10 5.06
C VAL A 68 -2.27 6.72 5.06
N ARG A 69 -2.73 7.11 3.86
CA ARG A 69 -4.09 7.65 3.68
C ARG A 69 -5.08 6.50 3.60
N ILE A 70 -6.02 6.47 4.54
CA ILE A 70 -7.02 5.41 4.69
C ILE A 70 -8.34 5.93 4.12
N PRO A 71 -8.96 5.25 3.14
CA PRO A 71 -10.25 5.67 2.61
C PRO A 71 -11.38 5.35 3.59
N SER A 72 -12.49 6.06 3.49
CA SER A 72 -13.70 5.72 4.24
C SER A 72 -14.34 4.44 3.68
N THR A 73 -15.05 3.71 4.54
CA THR A 73 -15.81 2.52 4.10
C THR A 73 -16.89 2.90 3.09
N GLU A 74 -17.48 4.07 3.25
CA GLU A 74 -18.49 4.61 2.34
C GLU A 74 -17.90 4.83 0.93
N PHE A 75 -16.75 5.49 0.84
CA PHE A 75 -16.05 5.70 -0.44
C PHE A 75 -15.73 4.37 -1.13
N MET A 76 -15.17 3.39 -0.41
CA MET A 76 -14.80 2.10 -0.99
C MET A 76 -16.00 1.32 -1.52
N ARG A 77 -17.12 1.37 -0.80
CA ARG A 77 -18.37 0.75 -1.25
C ARG A 77 -18.98 1.48 -2.45
N ALA A 78 -19.00 2.82 -2.42
CA ALA A 78 -19.47 3.62 -3.55
C ALA A 78 -18.62 3.38 -4.80
N LEU A 79 -17.29 3.31 -4.67
CA LEU A 79 -16.37 2.97 -5.75
C LEU A 79 -16.69 1.59 -6.34
N ARG A 80 -16.86 0.56 -5.50
CA ARG A 80 -17.19 -0.79 -5.98
C ARG A 80 -18.54 -0.83 -6.71
N ILE A 81 -19.55 -0.17 -6.16
CA ILE A 81 -20.88 -0.07 -6.79
C ILE A 81 -20.76 0.60 -8.15
N LYS A 82 -20.10 1.77 -8.21
CA LYS A 82 -19.92 2.53 -9.44
C LYS A 82 -19.19 1.73 -10.53
N CYS A 83 -18.10 1.05 -10.18
CA CYS A 83 -17.38 0.18 -11.11
C CYS A 83 -18.28 -0.97 -11.63
N THR A 84 -19.14 -1.53 -10.77
CA THR A 84 -20.07 -2.59 -11.17
C THR A 84 -21.13 -2.07 -12.15
N GLU A 85 -21.73 -0.92 -11.87
CA GLU A 85 -22.76 -0.29 -12.71
C GLU A 85 -22.24 0.07 -14.11
N THR A 86 -20.99 0.55 -14.19
CA THR A 86 -20.35 0.97 -15.45
C THR A 86 -19.58 -0.17 -16.13
N LYS A 87 -19.56 -1.38 -15.56
CA LYS A 87 -18.76 -2.53 -16.04
C LYS A 87 -17.27 -2.23 -16.12
N THR A 88 -16.80 -1.34 -15.27
CA THR A 88 -15.39 -0.95 -15.11
C THR A 88 -14.68 -1.93 -14.21
N LEU A 89 -13.48 -2.41 -14.55
CA LEU A 89 -12.69 -3.29 -13.68
C LEU A 89 -12.09 -2.49 -12.52
N LEU A 90 -12.29 -2.96 -11.29
CA LEU A 90 -11.63 -2.42 -10.11
C LEU A 90 -10.35 -3.20 -9.82
N ILE A 91 -9.20 -2.53 -9.93
CA ILE A 91 -7.88 -3.06 -9.60
C ILE A 91 -7.46 -2.48 -8.25
N LEU A 92 -7.30 -3.33 -7.23
CA LEU A 92 -6.75 -2.91 -5.94
C LEU A 92 -5.28 -3.30 -5.82
N ASP A 93 -4.46 -2.29 -5.58
CA ASP A 93 -3.03 -2.46 -5.33
C ASP A 93 -2.80 -2.67 -3.84
N GLU A 94 -2.48 -3.90 -3.49
CA GLU A 94 -2.16 -4.31 -2.12
C GLU A 94 -0.70 -4.74 -1.96
N ILE A 95 0.18 -4.26 -2.84
CA ILE A 95 1.61 -4.54 -2.78
C ILE A 95 2.21 -4.13 -1.43
N GLN A 96 1.72 -3.06 -0.81
CA GLN A 96 2.19 -2.58 0.49
C GLN A 96 1.29 -2.95 1.66
N CYS A 97 -0.02 -2.87 1.49
CA CYS A 97 -1.00 -3.01 2.57
C CYS A 97 -1.56 -4.43 2.72
N GLY A 98 -1.30 -5.33 1.79
CA GLY A 98 -1.67 -6.74 1.87
C GLY A 98 -0.80 -7.57 2.82
N MET A 99 -1.00 -8.87 2.79
CA MET A 99 -0.22 -9.86 3.55
C MET A 99 -0.22 -9.62 5.06
N GLY A 100 -1.38 -9.28 5.62
CA GLY A 100 -1.57 -9.13 7.07
C GLY A 100 -1.24 -7.76 7.64
N ARG A 101 -0.62 -6.86 6.89
CA ARG A 101 -0.10 -5.57 7.37
C ARG A 101 -1.14 -4.70 8.09
N THR A 102 -2.39 -4.75 7.64
CA THR A 102 -3.51 -3.94 8.14
C THR A 102 -4.39 -4.65 9.17
N GLY A 103 -4.00 -5.87 9.60
CA GLY A 103 -4.83 -6.71 10.48
C GLY A 103 -5.81 -7.61 9.72
N PHE A 104 -5.80 -7.56 8.40
CA PHE A 104 -6.51 -8.48 7.50
C PHE A 104 -5.50 -9.10 6.53
N MET A 105 -5.79 -10.29 6.01
CA MET A 105 -4.91 -10.88 4.98
C MET A 105 -4.74 -9.91 3.81
N PHE A 106 -5.85 -9.31 3.37
CA PHE A 106 -5.88 -8.23 2.38
C PHE A 106 -6.72 -7.07 2.91
N ALA A 107 -6.25 -5.84 2.72
CA ALA A 107 -6.86 -4.64 3.28
C ALA A 107 -8.29 -4.39 2.79
N PHE A 108 -8.64 -4.81 1.56
CA PHE A 108 -9.99 -4.67 1.01
C PHE A 108 -11.06 -5.39 1.85
N GLN A 109 -10.68 -6.45 2.57
CA GLN A 109 -11.60 -7.21 3.44
C GLN A 109 -12.19 -6.33 4.55
N ARG A 110 -11.43 -5.33 5.02
CA ARG A 110 -11.89 -4.35 6.01
C ARG A 110 -13.14 -3.58 5.54
N PHE A 111 -13.23 -3.32 4.25
CA PHE A 111 -14.30 -2.50 3.66
C PHE A 111 -15.50 -3.35 3.18
N GLY A 112 -15.38 -4.67 3.22
CA GLY A 112 -16.42 -5.59 2.78
C GLY A 112 -16.68 -5.54 1.27
N ILE A 113 -15.64 -5.29 0.47
CA ILE A 113 -15.70 -5.30 -1.00
C ILE A 113 -14.76 -6.35 -1.57
N VAL A 114 -14.92 -6.68 -2.85
CA VAL A 114 -14.01 -7.57 -3.58
C VAL A 114 -13.62 -6.87 -4.89
N PRO A 115 -12.31 -6.73 -5.19
CA PRO A 115 -11.85 -6.19 -6.48
C PRO A 115 -12.03 -7.23 -7.60
N ASP A 116 -11.97 -6.76 -8.84
CA ASP A 116 -11.90 -7.63 -10.03
C ASP A 116 -10.47 -8.14 -10.25
N ILE A 117 -9.48 -7.30 -9.91
CA ILE A 117 -8.05 -7.64 -9.99
C ILE A 117 -7.36 -7.18 -8.69
N LEU A 118 -6.57 -8.06 -8.11
CA LEU A 118 -5.74 -7.78 -6.94
C LEU A 118 -4.27 -7.86 -7.32
N THR A 119 -3.47 -6.82 -7.02
CA THR A 119 -2.02 -6.86 -7.23
C THR A 119 -1.28 -7.01 -5.91
N LEU A 120 -0.26 -7.87 -5.89
CA LEU A 120 0.52 -8.25 -4.72
C LEU A 120 2.02 -8.17 -5.02
N GLY A 121 2.81 -7.95 -3.98
CA GLY A 121 4.27 -7.92 -4.08
C GLY A 121 4.91 -7.80 -2.70
N LYS A 122 6.12 -7.31 -2.63
CA LYS A 122 6.87 -7.07 -1.38
C LYS A 122 6.78 -8.27 -0.42
N ALA A 123 5.94 -8.18 0.63
CA ALA A 123 5.78 -9.23 1.64
C ALA A 123 5.35 -10.59 1.06
N LEU A 124 4.66 -10.62 -0.09
CA LEU A 124 4.30 -11.86 -0.77
C LEU A 124 5.53 -12.73 -1.05
N GLY A 125 6.65 -12.13 -1.44
CA GLY A 125 7.86 -12.86 -1.78
C GLY A 125 8.60 -13.47 -0.59
N SER A 126 8.24 -13.10 0.65
CA SER A 126 8.88 -13.62 1.88
C SER A 126 10.41 -13.56 1.85
N GLY A 127 10.95 -12.43 1.38
CA GLY A 127 12.39 -12.20 1.20
C GLY A 127 12.90 -12.41 -0.24
N MET A 128 12.11 -13.05 -1.11
CA MET A 128 12.45 -13.23 -2.53
C MET A 128 11.72 -12.18 -3.40
N PRO A 129 12.34 -11.74 -4.52
CA PRO A 129 11.68 -10.82 -5.44
C PRO A 129 10.53 -11.53 -6.15
N MET A 130 9.30 -11.09 -5.86
CA MET A 130 8.08 -11.63 -6.45
C MET A 130 7.00 -10.56 -6.55
N GLY A 131 6.25 -10.60 -7.62
CA GLY A 131 4.99 -9.89 -7.80
C GLY A 131 3.94 -10.84 -8.36
N ALA A 132 2.69 -10.58 -8.07
CA ALA A 132 1.56 -11.33 -8.61
C ALA A 132 0.38 -10.40 -8.84
N PHE A 133 -0.48 -10.78 -9.78
CA PHE A 133 -1.84 -10.28 -9.86
C PHE A 133 -2.81 -11.46 -9.93
N ILE A 134 -3.96 -11.28 -9.34
CA ILE A 134 -4.99 -12.31 -9.20
C ILE A 134 -6.28 -11.75 -9.79
N ALA A 135 -6.91 -12.52 -10.65
CA ALA A 135 -8.21 -12.18 -11.23
C ALA A 135 -9.02 -13.46 -11.51
N PRO A 136 -10.34 -13.36 -11.74
CA PRO A 136 -11.14 -14.47 -12.23
C PRO A 136 -10.64 -15.03 -13.55
N PHE A 137 -10.97 -16.31 -13.81
CA PHE A 137 -10.51 -17.03 -15.00
C PHE A 137 -10.83 -16.29 -16.32
N GLU A 138 -12.00 -15.68 -16.41
CA GLU A 138 -12.46 -14.97 -17.62
C GLU A 138 -11.55 -13.80 -17.96
N ILE A 139 -11.09 -13.04 -16.95
CA ILE A 139 -10.13 -11.94 -17.12
C ILE A 139 -8.74 -12.48 -17.47
N MET A 140 -8.27 -13.50 -16.74
CA MET A 140 -6.96 -14.11 -16.99
C MET A 140 -6.86 -14.75 -18.38
N ASN A 141 -7.94 -15.38 -18.86
CA ASN A 141 -7.97 -16.04 -20.15
C ASN A 141 -7.82 -15.06 -21.33
N ALA A 142 -8.15 -13.78 -21.14
CA ALA A 142 -7.92 -12.75 -22.16
C ALA A 142 -6.41 -12.59 -22.52
N LEU A 143 -5.51 -12.98 -21.62
CA LEU A 143 -4.05 -12.95 -21.85
C LEU A 143 -3.52 -14.18 -22.62
N SER A 144 -4.37 -15.18 -22.85
CA SER A 144 -3.96 -16.45 -23.47
C SER A 144 -4.09 -16.46 -24.99
N ASN A 145 -4.90 -15.53 -25.56
CA ASN A 145 -5.25 -15.48 -26.96
C ASN A 145 -5.13 -14.05 -27.51
N ASN A 146 -4.78 -13.94 -28.81
CA ASN A 146 -4.78 -12.69 -29.58
C ASN A 146 -4.02 -11.49 -28.94
N PRO A 147 -2.71 -11.58 -28.70
CA PRO A 147 -1.79 -12.64 -29.16
C PRO A 147 -1.69 -13.81 -28.16
N PRO A 148 -1.34 -15.02 -28.63
CA PRO A 148 -0.94 -16.09 -27.72
C PRO A 148 0.28 -15.65 -26.91
N LEU A 149 0.37 -16.06 -25.65
CA LEU A 149 1.39 -15.59 -24.69
C LEU A 149 1.37 -14.07 -24.48
N GLY A 150 0.19 -13.47 -24.43
CA GLY A 150 0.01 -12.02 -24.25
C GLY A 150 0.61 -11.45 -22.97
N HIS A 151 0.86 -12.31 -21.95
CA HIS A 151 1.61 -11.97 -20.75
C HIS A 151 2.65 -13.04 -20.46
N ILE A 152 3.93 -12.71 -20.61
CA ILE A 152 5.06 -13.60 -20.38
C ILE A 152 6.19 -12.82 -19.70
N THR A 153 6.84 -13.45 -18.71
CA THR A 153 8.04 -12.94 -18.06
C THR A 153 9.07 -14.06 -17.91
N THR A 154 10.35 -13.73 -18.03
CA THR A 154 11.44 -14.72 -17.95
C THR A 154 11.47 -15.46 -16.60
N PHE A 155 11.20 -14.74 -15.51
CA PHE A 155 11.26 -15.29 -14.16
C PHE A 155 9.88 -15.45 -13.49
N GLY A 156 8.78 -15.32 -14.26
CA GLY A 156 7.42 -15.57 -13.75
C GLY A 156 7.29 -17.02 -13.29
N GLY A 157 6.79 -17.21 -12.06
CA GLY A 157 6.65 -18.55 -11.46
C GLY A 157 7.98 -19.20 -11.08
N HIS A 158 9.06 -18.44 -10.84
CA HIS A 158 10.35 -18.99 -10.43
C HIS A 158 10.18 -19.85 -9.16
N PRO A 159 10.61 -21.14 -9.17
CA PRO A 159 10.27 -22.11 -8.13
C PRO A 159 10.75 -21.69 -6.73
N VAL A 160 11.93 -21.08 -6.62
CA VAL A 160 12.44 -20.60 -5.31
C VAL A 160 11.58 -19.47 -4.76
N ALA A 161 11.19 -18.50 -5.59
CA ALA A 161 10.32 -17.41 -5.17
C ALA A 161 8.92 -17.91 -4.80
N CYS A 162 8.37 -18.85 -5.57
CA CYS A 162 7.07 -19.47 -5.26
C CYS A 162 7.11 -20.28 -3.95
N ALA A 163 8.19 -21.03 -3.70
CA ALA A 163 8.37 -21.79 -2.46
C ALA A 163 8.47 -20.83 -1.24
N ALA A 164 9.22 -19.75 -1.35
CA ALA A 164 9.32 -18.75 -0.30
C ALA A 164 7.96 -18.07 -0.03
N ALA A 165 7.23 -17.68 -1.08
CA ALA A 165 5.91 -17.09 -0.95
C ALA A 165 4.91 -18.05 -0.29
N LEU A 166 4.93 -19.35 -0.68
CA LEU A 166 4.06 -20.36 -0.07
C LEU A 166 4.35 -20.50 1.42
N ALA A 167 5.63 -20.65 1.81
CA ALA A 167 6.01 -20.75 3.22
C ALA A 167 5.56 -19.53 4.03
N GLY A 168 5.72 -18.33 3.48
CA GLY A 168 5.24 -17.11 4.16
C GLY A 168 3.74 -17.06 4.34
N LEU A 169 2.96 -17.51 3.35
CA LEU A 169 1.50 -17.61 3.44
C LEU A 169 1.06 -18.65 4.49
N GLU A 170 1.72 -19.79 4.55
CA GLU A 170 1.47 -20.85 5.52
C GLU A 170 1.73 -20.35 6.94
N ILE A 171 2.88 -19.71 7.21
CA ILE A 171 3.22 -19.13 8.50
C ILE A 171 2.19 -18.06 8.93
N LEU A 172 1.80 -17.16 8.03
CA LEU A 172 0.79 -16.14 8.35
C LEU A 172 -0.55 -16.76 8.77
N LYS A 173 -0.91 -17.90 8.17
CA LYS A 173 -2.15 -18.60 8.43
C LYS A 173 -2.09 -19.45 9.70
N GLU A 174 -1.01 -20.21 9.90
CA GLU A 174 -0.86 -21.17 11.00
C GLU A 174 -0.55 -20.50 12.34
N GLU A 175 0.36 -19.50 12.35
CA GLU A 175 0.75 -18.81 13.57
C GLU A 175 -0.24 -17.73 14.02
N GLU A 176 -1.36 -17.58 13.33
CA GLU A 176 -2.38 -16.57 13.67
C GLU A 176 -1.83 -15.13 13.85
N ILE A 177 -0.70 -14.85 13.20
CA ILE A 177 0.04 -13.58 13.32
C ILE A 177 -0.89 -12.39 13.10
N ILE A 178 -1.77 -12.48 12.10
CA ILE A 178 -2.68 -11.39 11.70
C ILE A 178 -3.63 -10.98 12.83
N LYS A 179 -4.08 -11.92 13.65
CA LYS A 179 -4.99 -11.64 14.79
C LYS A 179 -4.40 -10.67 15.81
N ASN A 180 -3.07 -10.62 15.91
CA ASN A 180 -2.38 -9.78 16.89
C ASN A 180 -1.95 -8.42 16.33
N VAL A 181 -2.09 -8.20 15.03
CA VAL A 181 -1.60 -6.98 14.37
C VAL A 181 -2.26 -5.72 14.91
N GLU A 182 -3.59 -5.75 15.09
CA GLU A 182 -4.31 -4.59 15.60
C GLU A 182 -3.94 -4.26 17.05
N ASN A 183 -3.84 -5.27 17.93
CA ASN A 183 -3.44 -5.07 19.33
C ASN A 183 -2.01 -4.51 19.45
N LYS A 184 -1.08 -5.03 18.64
CA LYS A 184 0.30 -4.52 18.58
C LYS A 184 0.35 -3.09 18.04
N GLY A 185 -0.46 -2.79 17.02
CA GLY A 185 -0.60 -1.44 16.50
C GLY A 185 -1.14 -0.47 17.56
N ALA A 186 -2.20 -0.83 18.26
CA ALA A 186 -2.76 -0.02 19.34
C ALA A 186 -1.76 0.21 20.50
N LEU A 187 -0.99 -0.82 20.86
CA LEU A 187 0.08 -0.67 21.85
C LEU A 187 1.12 0.36 21.40
N LEU A 188 1.62 0.26 20.17
CA LEU A 188 2.61 1.19 19.64
C LEU A 188 2.05 2.63 19.56
N GLU A 189 0.81 2.79 19.10
CA GLU A 189 0.12 4.09 19.05
C GLU A 189 0.02 4.75 20.41
N THR A 190 -0.31 3.97 21.46
CA THR A 190 -0.39 4.47 22.84
C THR A 190 0.97 4.95 23.35
N LEU A 191 2.05 4.30 22.96
CA LEU A 191 3.42 4.63 23.39
C LEU A 191 4.00 5.84 22.63
N LEU A 192 3.45 6.18 21.46
CA LEU A 192 3.93 7.27 20.60
C LEU A 192 3.18 8.59 20.82
N GLN A 193 2.60 8.83 22.00
CA GLN A 193 1.96 10.12 22.33
C GLN A 193 3.02 11.16 22.65
N HIS A 194 3.16 12.19 21.78
CA HIS A 194 4.20 13.22 21.96
C HIS A 194 3.76 14.57 21.38
N VAL A 195 4.16 15.71 22.03
CA VAL A 195 3.76 17.06 21.63
C VAL A 195 4.27 17.49 20.25
N ASN A 196 5.37 16.92 19.78
CA ASN A 196 5.97 17.19 18.47
C ASN A 196 5.31 16.40 17.33
N ILE A 197 4.38 15.48 17.62
CA ILE A 197 3.60 14.77 16.60
C ILE A 197 2.39 15.62 16.22
N VAL A 198 2.33 16.04 14.96
CA VAL A 198 1.21 16.81 14.41
C VAL A 198 0.02 15.89 14.13
N GLU A 199 0.27 14.76 13.49
CA GLU A 199 -0.74 13.74 13.21
C GLU A 199 -0.11 12.36 13.23
N LEU A 200 -0.81 11.38 13.78
CA LEU A 200 -0.47 9.97 13.69
C LEU A 200 -1.58 9.24 12.95
N ARG A 201 -1.26 8.68 11.80
CA ARG A 201 -2.15 7.85 11.00
C ARG A 201 -1.70 6.40 11.06
N ARG A 202 -2.64 5.50 11.29
CA ARG A 202 -2.34 4.08 11.45
C ARG A 202 -3.44 3.17 10.91
N ILE A 203 -3.01 2.04 10.34
CA ILE A 203 -3.86 0.89 10.09
C ILE A 203 -3.06 -0.39 10.36
N GLY A 204 -3.48 -1.19 11.35
CA GLY A 204 -2.70 -2.33 11.82
C GLY A 204 -1.29 -1.91 12.27
N LEU A 205 -0.25 -2.50 11.66
CA LEU A 205 1.16 -2.17 11.88
C LEU A 205 1.76 -1.35 10.71
N LEU A 206 1.00 -0.47 10.12
CA LEU A 206 1.45 0.52 9.15
C LEU A 206 1.15 1.92 9.68
N PHE A 207 2.21 2.68 9.96
CA PHE A 207 2.14 4.00 10.57
C PHE A 207 2.72 5.08 9.67
N ALA A 208 2.10 6.25 9.69
CA ALA A 208 2.69 7.52 9.29
C ALA A 208 2.64 8.46 10.48
N ILE A 209 3.78 9.02 10.84
CA ILE A 209 3.93 9.99 11.93
C ILE A 209 4.35 11.30 11.30
N GLU A 210 3.46 12.29 11.36
CA GLU A 210 3.65 13.61 10.77
C GLU A 210 4.24 14.57 11.81
N LEU A 211 5.25 15.28 11.38
CA LEU A 211 5.96 16.31 12.16
C LEU A 211 5.81 17.67 11.50
N SER A 212 6.26 18.72 12.17
CA SER A 212 6.14 20.10 11.72
C SER A 212 6.90 20.43 10.42
N SER A 213 7.87 19.60 10.00
CA SER A 213 8.65 19.85 8.79
C SER A 213 9.44 18.62 8.32
N PRO A 214 9.83 18.56 7.03
CA PRO A 214 10.73 17.52 6.51
C PRO A 214 12.08 17.48 7.24
N THR A 215 12.59 18.62 7.70
CA THR A 215 13.85 18.69 8.47
C THR A 215 13.71 18.00 9.83
N ALA A 216 12.57 18.16 10.51
CA ALA A 216 12.28 17.45 11.76
C ALA A 216 12.25 15.93 11.51
N VAL A 217 11.57 15.49 10.44
CA VAL A 217 11.53 14.08 10.04
C VAL A 217 12.94 13.52 9.82
N GLN A 218 13.80 14.23 9.08
CA GLN A 218 15.17 13.78 8.82
C GLN A 218 15.98 13.61 10.10
N LYS A 219 15.84 14.54 11.09
CA LYS A 219 16.53 14.43 12.39
C LYS A 219 16.07 13.20 13.17
N VAL A 220 14.74 12.99 13.27
CA VAL A 220 14.15 11.83 13.96
C VAL A 220 14.58 10.53 13.31
N VAL A 221 14.46 10.42 11.98
CA VAL A 221 14.87 9.21 11.24
C VAL A 221 16.35 8.92 11.43
N LYS A 222 17.21 9.95 11.38
CA LYS A 222 18.65 9.79 11.62
C LYS A 222 18.93 9.25 13.02
N TYR A 223 18.34 9.86 14.06
CA TYR A 223 18.51 9.39 15.44
C TYR A 223 18.01 7.95 15.62
N CYS A 224 16.84 7.62 15.06
CA CYS A 224 16.31 6.26 15.07
C CYS A 224 17.29 5.24 14.49
N HIS A 225 17.87 5.53 13.32
CA HIS A 225 18.87 4.66 12.68
C HIS A 225 20.12 4.47 13.53
N GLU A 226 20.65 5.55 14.13
CA GLU A 226 21.82 5.52 15.00
C GLU A 226 21.58 4.71 16.28
N ASN A 227 20.32 4.55 16.71
CA ASN A 227 19.92 3.84 17.92
C ASN A 227 19.17 2.51 17.65
N GLY A 228 19.23 1.98 16.42
CA GLY A 228 18.76 0.63 16.08
C GLY A 228 17.30 0.51 15.67
N VAL A 229 16.61 1.62 15.40
CA VAL A 229 15.26 1.63 14.83
C VAL A 229 15.31 2.03 13.36
N LEU A 230 14.99 1.09 12.45
CA LEU A 230 14.90 1.37 11.03
C LEU A 230 13.56 2.02 10.70
N SER A 231 13.59 3.28 10.36
CA SER A 231 12.46 4.06 9.86
C SER A 231 12.84 4.76 8.55
N PHE A 232 11.85 5.34 7.87
CA PHE A 232 12.08 6.02 6.61
C PHE A 232 11.02 7.10 6.39
N TRP A 233 11.37 8.20 5.75
CA TRP A 233 10.41 9.22 5.34
C TRP A 233 9.58 8.76 4.15
N PHE A 234 8.41 9.36 3.96
CA PHE A 234 7.61 9.14 2.76
C PHE A 234 8.09 10.03 1.61
N LEU A 235 8.13 9.48 0.41
CA LEU A 235 8.58 10.22 -0.78
C LEU A 235 7.52 11.23 -1.27
N SER A 236 6.25 10.98 -1.00
CA SER A 236 5.13 11.85 -1.39
C SER A 236 4.49 12.57 -0.20
N CYS A 237 5.05 12.42 1.01
CA CYS A 237 4.65 13.11 2.23
C CYS A 237 5.89 13.34 3.10
N PRO A 238 6.77 14.28 2.72
CA PRO A 238 8.09 14.44 3.34
C PRO A 238 8.05 14.92 4.80
N GLU A 239 6.92 15.47 5.25
CA GLU A 239 6.65 15.83 6.66
C GLU A 239 6.34 14.62 7.53
N SER A 240 6.26 13.42 6.96
CA SER A 240 5.96 12.20 7.71
C SER A 240 7.05 11.15 7.56
N PHE A 241 7.25 10.34 8.61
CA PHE A 241 8.06 9.13 8.54
C PHE A 241 7.21 7.89 8.83
N ARG A 242 7.68 6.75 8.30
CA ARG A 242 6.98 5.47 8.36
C ARG A 242 7.54 4.58 9.43
N ILE A 243 6.66 3.95 10.20
CA ILE A 243 6.97 2.80 11.03
C ILE A 243 6.15 1.60 10.53
N ALA A 244 6.83 0.52 10.20
CA ALA A 244 6.22 -0.71 9.69
C ALA A 244 7.00 -1.93 10.18
N PRO A 245 6.92 -2.28 11.48
CA PRO A 245 7.67 -3.36 12.07
C PRO A 245 7.23 -4.73 11.52
N PRO A 246 8.02 -5.80 11.71
CA PRO A 246 7.58 -7.16 11.42
C PRO A 246 6.27 -7.49 12.14
N LEU A 247 5.37 -8.25 11.49
CA LEU A 247 4.06 -8.57 12.08
C LEU A 247 4.18 -9.43 13.35
N ASN A 248 5.24 -10.21 13.46
CA ASN A 248 5.54 -11.04 14.63
C ASN A 248 6.35 -10.30 15.71
N ILE A 249 6.61 -8.99 15.56
CA ILE A 249 7.36 -8.20 16.56
C ILE A 249 6.82 -8.46 17.98
N SER A 250 7.73 -8.59 18.96
CA SER A 250 7.36 -8.78 20.37
C SER A 250 6.90 -7.46 21.02
N ASN A 251 6.06 -7.55 22.05
CA ASN A 251 5.65 -6.36 22.81
C ASN A 251 6.85 -5.67 23.50
N SER A 252 7.91 -6.42 23.86
CA SER A 252 9.13 -5.85 24.41
C SER A 252 9.89 -5.01 23.39
N ASP A 253 9.96 -5.48 22.12
CA ASP A 253 10.63 -4.73 21.06
C ASP A 253 9.80 -3.53 20.59
N ILE A 254 8.46 -3.63 20.63
CA ILE A 254 7.57 -2.47 20.42
C ILE A 254 7.87 -1.38 21.44
N LYS A 255 7.99 -1.72 22.73
CA LYS A 255 8.30 -0.75 23.79
C LYS A 255 9.66 -0.11 23.58
N LYS A 256 10.71 -0.92 23.35
CA LYS A 256 12.07 -0.40 23.08
C LYS A 256 12.10 0.53 21.85
N GLY A 257 11.44 0.12 20.77
CA GLY A 257 11.37 0.95 19.55
C GLY A 257 10.63 2.27 19.78
N ALA A 258 9.54 2.24 20.56
CA ALA A 258 8.79 3.44 20.92
C ALA A 258 9.62 4.38 21.80
N GLU A 259 10.34 3.88 22.80
CA GLU A 259 11.26 4.66 23.65
C GLU A 259 12.29 5.43 22.80
N ILE A 260 12.96 4.75 21.86
CA ILE A 260 13.93 5.39 20.94
C ILE A 260 13.27 6.47 20.08
N ILE A 261 12.05 6.23 19.58
CA ILE A 261 11.33 7.22 18.76
C ILE A 261 10.96 8.42 19.62
N VAL A 262 10.48 8.23 20.85
CA VAL A 262 10.14 9.33 21.78
C VAL A 262 11.39 10.13 22.13
N GLU A 263 12.50 9.48 22.44
CA GLU A 263 13.78 10.17 22.66
C GLU A 263 14.24 10.99 21.45
N ALA A 264 13.99 10.48 20.23
CA ALA A 264 14.28 11.23 19.00
C ALA A 264 13.39 12.49 18.88
N LEU A 265 12.12 12.38 19.27
CA LEU A 265 11.18 13.49 19.28
C LEU A 265 11.51 14.53 20.36
N ASP A 266 11.99 14.12 21.53
CA ASP A 266 12.44 15.01 22.61
C ASP A 266 13.62 15.90 22.22
N ARG A 267 14.37 15.50 21.19
CA ARG A 267 15.55 16.23 20.67
C ARG A 267 15.24 17.23 19.55
N LEU A 268 13.98 17.39 19.17
CA LEU A 268 13.58 18.38 18.19
C LEU A 268 13.52 19.78 18.78
#